data_19255ad1741ffb358285ce37adfc0a30
#
_entry.id   19255ad1741ffb358285ce37adfc0a30
#
_cell.length_a   1.000
_cell.length_b   1.000
_cell.length_c   1.000
_cell.angle_alpha   90.00
_cell.angle_beta   90.00
_cell.angle_gamma   90.00
#
_symmetry.space_group_name_H-M   'P 1'
#
loop_
_entity.id
_entity.type
_entity.pdbx_description
1 polymer ?
#
loop_
_entity_poly.entity_id
_entity_poly.type
_entity_poly.pdbx_seq_one_letter_code
_entity_poly.pdbx_strand_id
1 'polypeptide(L)'
;RAGAYNSTTLIDCNTRKYHGQLVLPLAGELPEDNYVLLGSLDETVIQHGAEFNLGLHKYGWNNFSPNGHKYIREFDCEVISKTTYRVGGVILKKELLWIHKRTQLMIRYTLVDAHSETTLRLRPLLAFRDKHALSKANVEADGRAYPIPYGVKCRLYNGFPWLNMQLSKEDAEFIAAPDWYYNFEYQKELRRGYEGHEDLLTAGYFEFKIKKGESVIF
;
A
#
# COMPACT_ATOMS: atom_id res chain seq x y z
N ARG A 1 -5.57 4.50 23.71
CA ARG A 1 -5.17 3.68 22.53
C ARG A 1 -5.30 4.56 21.31
N ALA A 2 -4.31 4.55 20.39
CA ALA A 2 -4.40 5.38 19.18
C ALA A 2 -5.53 4.93 18.24
N GLY A 3 -5.96 3.66 18.31
CA GLY A 3 -7.07 3.12 17.53
C GLY A 3 -6.76 2.88 16.04
N ALA A 4 -5.58 3.28 15.57
CA ALA A 4 -5.15 3.05 14.21
C ALA A 4 -4.87 1.56 13.95
N TYR A 5 -5.12 1.09 12.74
CA TYR A 5 -4.91 -0.30 12.38
C TYR A 5 -4.54 -0.50 10.90
N ASN A 6 -4.00 -1.68 10.62
CA ASN A 6 -3.87 -2.27 9.29
C ASN A 6 -4.80 -3.49 9.23
N SER A 7 -5.49 -3.66 8.14
CA SER A 7 -6.34 -4.83 7.90
C SER A 7 -6.37 -5.16 6.42
N THR A 8 -5.93 -6.36 6.08
CA THR A 8 -5.95 -6.90 4.73
C THR A 8 -6.09 -8.43 4.78
N THR A 9 -6.05 -9.09 3.65
CA THR A 9 -5.98 -10.56 3.58
C THR A 9 -4.52 -11.02 3.55
N LEU A 10 -4.27 -12.31 3.81
CA LEU A 10 -2.94 -12.93 3.74
C LEU A 10 -2.22 -12.65 2.41
N ILE A 11 -2.98 -12.55 1.31
CA ILE A 11 -2.44 -12.30 -0.03
C ILE A 11 -2.52 -10.83 -0.46
N ASP A 12 -2.72 -9.91 0.50
CA ASP A 12 -2.86 -8.46 0.29
C ASP A 12 -3.96 -8.06 -0.72
N CYS A 13 -4.95 -8.92 -0.96
CA CYS A 13 -6.12 -8.59 -1.76
C CYS A 13 -7.26 -8.10 -0.87
N ASN A 14 -7.58 -6.83 -0.90
CA ASN A 14 -8.66 -6.27 -0.12
C ASN A 14 -10.01 -6.81 -0.59
N THR A 15 -10.81 -7.35 0.32
CA THR A 15 -12.14 -7.93 0.03
C THR A 15 -13.28 -7.16 0.68
N ARG A 16 -12.95 -6.16 1.51
CA ARG A 16 -13.89 -5.31 2.24
C ARG A 16 -13.50 -3.84 2.12
N LYS A 17 -14.47 -2.96 2.16
CA LYS A 17 -14.24 -1.50 2.27
C LYS A 17 -13.52 -1.10 3.57
N TYR A 18 -13.58 -1.94 4.60
CA TYR A 18 -12.90 -1.74 5.88
C TYR A 18 -11.43 -2.14 5.87
N HIS A 19 -10.96 -2.78 4.82
CA HIS A 19 -9.54 -3.08 4.63
C HIS A 19 -8.77 -1.84 4.20
N GLY A 20 -7.54 -1.75 4.65
CA GLY A 20 -6.57 -0.71 4.29
C GLY A 20 -5.23 -0.95 4.96
N GLN A 21 -4.18 -0.46 4.35
CA GLN A 21 -2.83 -0.50 4.90
C GLN A 21 -2.68 0.48 6.06
N LEU A 22 -3.38 1.62 6.01
CA LEU A 22 -3.40 2.58 7.11
C LEU A 22 -4.82 3.12 7.31
N VAL A 23 -5.41 2.75 8.44
CA VAL A 23 -6.73 3.23 8.89
C VAL A 23 -6.56 3.92 10.22
N LEU A 24 -7.00 5.18 10.31
CA LEU A 24 -6.81 6.05 11.46
C LEU A 24 -8.15 6.54 12.03
N PRO A 25 -8.30 6.59 13.37
CA PRO A 25 -9.38 7.37 13.98
C PRO A 25 -9.04 8.86 13.82
N LEU A 26 -9.96 9.62 13.27
CA LEU A 26 -9.86 11.06 13.14
C LEU A 26 -11.05 11.73 13.82
N ALA A 27 -10.84 12.96 14.30
CA ALA A 27 -11.82 13.85 14.87
C ALA A 27 -11.38 15.30 14.61
N GLY A 28 -12.28 16.24 14.74
CA GLY A 28 -12.00 17.66 14.55
C GLY A 28 -12.76 18.23 13.35
N GLU A 29 -12.10 18.58 12.27
CA GLU A 29 -12.75 19.07 11.04
C GLU A 29 -13.60 17.99 10.37
N LEU A 30 -13.21 16.72 10.52
CA LEU A 30 -13.98 15.57 10.07
C LEU A 30 -14.83 15.00 11.20
N PRO A 31 -15.97 14.34 10.89
CA PRO A 31 -16.72 13.56 11.86
C PRO A 31 -15.83 12.54 12.58
N GLU A 32 -16.09 12.31 13.88
CA GLU A 32 -15.34 11.32 14.65
C GLU A 32 -15.64 9.89 14.14
N ASP A 33 -14.72 9.31 13.40
CA ASP A 33 -14.76 7.92 12.93
C ASP A 33 -13.36 7.46 12.47
N ASN A 34 -13.27 6.24 11.96
CA ASN A 34 -12.06 5.72 11.31
C ASN A 34 -12.06 6.03 9.82
N TYR A 35 -10.90 6.43 9.32
CA TYR A 35 -10.70 6.82 7.93
C TYR A 35 -9.58 6.00 7.30
N VAL A 36 -9.80 5.51 6.09
CA VAL A 36 -8.80 4.82 5.29
C VAL A 36 -8.00 5.87 4.53
N LEU A 37 -6.73 6.05 4.87
CA LEU A 37 -5.83 6.97 4.16
C LEU A 37 -5.05 6.24 3.06
N LEU A 38 -4.41 5.11 3.41
CA LEU A 38 -3.70 4.24 2.48
C LEU A 38 -4.50 2.96 2.31
N GLY A 39 -5.10 2.79 1.13
CA GLY A 39 -5.91 1.63 0.81
C GLY A 39 -5.06 0.38 0.54
N SER A 40 -4.00 0.54 -0.27
CA SER A 40 -3.05 -0.52 -0.61
C SER A 40 -1.66 0.06 -0.87
N LEU A 41 -0.65 -0.80 -0.83
CA LEU A 41 0.71 -0.50 -1.26
C LEU A 41 1.13 -1.62 -2.21
N ASP A 42 1.38 -1.26 -3.48
CA ASP A 42 1.76 -2.23 -4.49
C ASP A 42 3.27 -2.24 -4.67
N GLU A 43 3.87 -3.40 -4.45
CA GLU A 43 5.28 -3.64 -4.64
C GLU A 43 5.56 -4.23 -6.03
N THR A 44 6.65 -3.78 -6.65
CA THR A 44 7.17 -4.37 -7.89
C THR A 44 8.66 -4.64 -7.74
N VAL A 45 9.06 -5.89 -7.98
CA VAL A 45 10.47 -6.27 -8.10
C VAL A 45 10.87 -6.12 -9.56
N ILE A 46 11.99 -5.43 -9.81
CA ILE A 46 12.50 -5.19 -11.16
C ILE A 46 13.90 -5.80 -11.27
N GLN A 47 14.08 -6.68 -12.24
CA GLN A 47 15.36 -7.28 -12.58
C GLN A 47 15.55 -7.38 -14.10
N HIS A 48 16.71 -6.96 -14.61
CA HIS A 48 17.03 -7.01 -16.05
C HIS A 48 15.93 -6.39 -16.94
N GLY A 49 15.25 -5.33 -16.45
CA GLY A 49 14.13 -4.69 -17.15
C GLY A 49 12.80 -5.44 -17.08
N ALA A 50 12.75 -6.63 -16.47
CA ALA A 50 11.49 -7.34 -16.22
C ALA A 50 10.86 -6.88 -14.91
N GLU A 51 9.56 -6.56 -14.94
CA GLU A 51 8.79 -6.13 -13.80
C GLU A 51 7.92 -7.27 -13.27
N PHE A 52 8.02 -7.53 -11.97
CA PHE A 52 7.25 -8.54 -11.26
C PHE A 52 6.39 -7.85 -10.19
N ASN A 53 5.11 -7.64 -10.49
CA ASN A 53 4.17 -7.03 -9.56
C ASN A 53 3.74 -8.03 -8.50
N LEU A 54 3.90 -7.67 -7.22
CA LEU A 54 3.56 -8.52 -6.08
C LEU A 54 2.14 -8.25 -5.56
N GLY A 55 1.51 -7.16 -5.99
CA GLY A 55 0.14 -6.81 -5.64
C GLY A 55 -0.90 -7.79 -6.18
N LEU A 56 -2.08 -7.73 -5.62
CA LEU A 56 -3.26 -8.47 -6.07
C LEU A 56 -4.52 -7.69 -5.77
N HIS A 57 -5.28 -7.36 -6.81
CA HIS A 57 -6.57 -6.70 -6.68
C HIS A 57 -7.63 -7.45 -7.48
N LYS A 58 -8.85 -7.45 -6.95
CA LYS A 58 -10.01 -7.92 -7.71
C LYS A 58 -10.67 -6.73 -8.41
N TYR A 59 -10.93 -6.90 -9.68
CA TYR A 59 -11.72 -5.99 -10.52
C TYR A 59 -13.00 -6.67 -10.98
N GLY A 60 -13.89 -5.93 -11.60
CA GLY A 60 -15.14 -6.46 -12.15
C GLY A 60 -14.94 -7.68 -13.03
N TRP A 61 -16.02 -8.46 -13.28
CA TRP A 61 -16.01 -9.64 -14.13
C TRP A 61 -15.08 -10.77 -13.66
N ASN A 62 -14.88 -10.89 -12.34
CA ASN A 62 -14.00 -11.88 -11.71
C ASN A 62 -12.53 -11.80 -12.18
N ASN A 63 -12.09 -10.63 -12.60
CA ASN A 63 -10.72 -10.36 -13.00
C ASN A 63 -9.84 -10.05 -11.78
N PHE A 64 -8.69 -10.71 -11.68
CA PHE A 64 -7.67 -10.45 -10.67
C PHE A 64 -6.39 -9.98 -11.36
N SER A 65 -5.87 -8.82 -10.94
CA SER A 65 -4.66 -8.26 -11.52
C SER A 65 -3.99 -7.30 -10.52
N PRO A 66 -2.66 -7.21 -10.50
CA PRO A 66 -1.73 -8.23 -10.98
C PRO A 66 -1.85 -9.52 -10.15
N ASN A 67 -1.19 -10.59 -10.55
CA ASN A 67 -1.32 -11.91 -9.90
C ASN A 67 -0.14 -12.20 -8.96
N GLY A 68 0.19 -11.26 -8.07
CA GLY A 68 1.36 -11.32 -7.18
C GLY A 68 1.32 -12.45 -6.15
N HIS A 69 0.14 -12.92 -5.77
CA HIS A 69 -0.03 -14.02 -4.82
C HIS A 69 0.70 -15.30 -5.22
N LYS A 70 0.92 -15.54 -6.51
CA LYS A 70 1.67 -16.70 -7.02
C LYS A 70 3.14 -16.71 -6.60
N TYR A 71 3.67 -15.55 -6.19
CA TYR A 71 5.05 -15.42 -5.73
C TYR A 71 5.21 -15.63 -4.23
N ILE A 72 4.12 -15.66 -3.46
CA ILE A 72 4.16 -15.92 -2.02
C ILE A 72 4.62 -17.35 -1.79
N ARG A 73 5.64 -17.53 -0.94
CA ARG A 73 6.18 -18.83 -0.52
C ARG A 73 5.84 -19.16 0.92
N GLU A 74 5.85 -18.14 1.76
CA GLU A 74 5.65 -18.30 3.18
C GLU A 74 4.94 -17.09 3.75
N PHE A 75 4.09 -17.34 4.72
CA PHE A 75 3.44 -16.31 5.52
C PHE A 75 3.49 -16.73 6.99
N ASP A 76 3.93 -15.82 7.84
CA ASP A 76 3.95 -15.96 9.29
C ASP A 76 3.34 -14.74 9.96
N CYS A 77 2.60 -14.92 11.03
CA CYS A 77 1.94 -13.84 11.77
C CYS A 77 1.86 -14.12 13.27
N GLU A 78 2.93 -14.67 13.86
CA GLU A 78 2.97 -14.94 15.30
C GLU A 78 3.09 -13.65 16.12
N VAL A 79 4.03 -12.79 15.78
CA VAL A 79 4.30 -11.51 16.47
C VAL A 79 4.05 -10.33 15.54
N ILE A 80 4.60 -10.39 14.34
CA ILE A 80 4.40 -9.41 13.25
C ILE A 80 4.07 -10.16 11.98
N SER A 81 3.32 -9.51 11.06
CA SER A 81 3.05 -10.11 9.75
C SER A 81 4.34 -10.14 8.93
N LYS A 82 4.71 -11.33 8.42
CA LYS A 82 5.87 -11.56 7.56
C LYS A 82 5.44 -12.34 6.33
N THR A 83 5.76 -11.82 5.17
CA THR A 83 5.50 -12.49 3.88
C THR A 83 6.81 -12.65 3.13
N THR A 84 7.11 -13.86 2.69
CA THR A 84 8.28 -14.16 1.87
C THR A 84 7.83 -14.40 0.43
N TYR A 85 8.37 -13.62 -0.50
CA TYR A 85 8.14 -13.75 -1.94
C TYR A 85 9.37 -14.39 -2.61
N ARG A 86 9.11 -15.22 -3.63
CA ARG A 86 10.14 -15.73 -4.53
C ARG A 86 9.75 -15.44 -5.98
N VAL A 87 10.54 -14.64 -6.67
CA VAL A 87 10.24 -14.17 -8.01
C VAL A 87 11.53 -13.86 -8.78
N GLY A 88 11.65 -14.34 -10.01
CA GLY A 88 12.77 -13.99 -10.89
C GLY A 88 14.17 -14.30 -10.32
N GLY A 89 14.32 -15.29 -9.43
CA GLY A 89 15.59 -15.56 -8.73
C GLY A 89 15.84 -14.68 -7.50
N VAL A 90 14.85 -13.85 -7.12
CA VAL A 90 14.86 -13.00 -5.92
C VAL A 90 14.07 -13.67 -4.79
N ILE A 91 14.57 -13.55 -3.57
CA ILE A 91 13.82 -13.81 -2.34
C ILE A 91 13.69 -12.48 -1.58
N LEU A 92 12.47 -11.95 -1.53
CA LEU A 92 12.13 -10.71 -0.83
C LEU A 92 11.26 -11.03 0.38
N LYS A 93 11.61 -10.48 1.55
CA LYS A 93 10.80 -10.57 2.77
C LYS A 93 10.19 -9.20 3.08
N LYS A 94 8.87 -9.18 3.31
CA LYS A 94 8.08 -8.02 3.75
C LYS A 94 7.61 -8.27 5.18
N GLU A 95 7.85 -7.33 6.07
CA GLU A 95 7.46 -7.41 7.50
C GLU A 95 6.73 -6.13 7.88
N LEU A 96 5.56 -6.24 8.55
CA LEU A 96 4.76 -5.11 8.99
C LEU A 96 4.83 -4.98 10.50
N LEU A 97 5.10 -3.76 10.99
CA LEU A 97 5.18 -3.43 12.40
C LEU A 97 4.40 -2.15 12.71
N TRP A 98 3.44 -2.23 13.62
CA TRP A 98 2.81 -1.07 14.23
C TRP A 98 3.65 -0.50 15.37
N ILE A 99 3.89 0.81 15.33
CA ILE A 99 4.55 1.49 16.44
C ILE A 99 3.52 1.73 17.54
N HIS A 100 3.78 1.16 18.70
CA HIS A 100 2.87 1.23 19.86
C HIS A 100 2.54 2.67 20.24
N LYS A 101 1.25 2.97 20.42
CA LYS A 101 0.70 4.30 20.76
C LYS A 101 0.94 5.40 19.70
N ARG A 102 1.35 5.06 18.50
CA ARG A 102 1.51 6.00 17.38
C ARG A 102 0.59 5.61 16.23
N THR A 103 0.30 6.60 15.37
CA THR A 103 -0.41 6.39 14.09
C THR A 103 0.61 6.15 12.99
N GLN A 104 1.49 5.16 13.21
CA GLN A 104 2.61 4.88 12.33
C GLN A 104 2.72 3.38 12.07
N LEU A 105 2.70 3.04 10.79
CA LEU A 105 3.02 1.71 10.27
C LEU A 105 4.44 1.75 9.70
N MET A 106 5.24 0.76 10.00
CA MET A 106 6.55 0.54 9.38
C MET A 106 6.50 -0.76 8.58
N ILE A 107 6.96 -0.72 7.34
CA ILE A 107 7.05 -1.89 6.48
C ILE A 107 8.53 -2.08 6.13
N ARG A 108 9.10 -3.20 6.58
CA ARG A 108 10.48 -3.55 6.29
C ARG A 108 10.54 -4.51 5.11
N TYR A 109 11.30 -4.13 4.11
CA TYR A 109 11.66 -4.99 2.98
C TYR A 109 13.11 -5.44 3.13
N THR A 110 13.34 -6.75 3.09
CA THR A 110 14.69 -7.34 3.14
C THR A 110 14.90 -8.17 1.89
N LEU A 111 15.92 -7.84 1.09
CA LEU A 111 16.35 -8.67 -0.03
C LEU A 111 17.20 -9.81 0.51
N VAL A 112 16.57 -10.95 0.76
CA VAL A 112 17.24 -12.13 1.37
C VAL A 112 18.20 -12.76 0.40
N ASP A 113 17.80 -12.89 -0.87
CA ASP A 113 18.64 -13.44 -1.92
C ASP A 113 18.34 -12.81 -3.28
N ALA A 114 19.39 -12.59 -4.07
CA ALA A 114 19.32 -12.15 -5.46
C ALA A 114 20.63 -12.46 -6.16
N HIS A 115 20.58 -12.83 -7.44
CA HIS A 115 21.74 -13.11 -8.26
C HIS A 115 22.19 -11.93 -9.12
N SER A 116 21.42 -10.83 -9.14
CA SER A 116 21.66 -9.63 -9.93
C SER A 116 21.15 -8.38 -9.23
N GLU A 117 21.47 -7.23 -9.80
CA GLU A 117 20.94 -5.95 -9.34
C GLU A 117 19.41 -5.99 -9.32
N THR A 118 18.84 -5.58 -8.23
CA THR A 118 17.39 -5.59 -7.99
C THR A 118 16.93 -4.19 -7.64
N THR A 119 15.87 -3.73 -8.29
CA THR A 119 15.17 -2.50 -7.94
C THR A 119 13.83 -2.87 -7.33
N LEU A 120 13.44 -2.17 -6.27
CA LEU A 120 12.12 -2.27 -5.66
C LEU A 120 11.36 -0.98 -5.93
N ARG A 121 10.13 -1.10 -6.44
CA ARG A 121 9.18 -0.01 -6.62
C ARG A 121 8.03 -0.19 -5.66
N LEU A 122 7.66 0.89 -4.96
CA LEU A 122 6.53 0.92 -4.04
C LEU A 122 5.53 1.97 -4.52
N ARG A 123 4.31 1.54 -4.85
CA ARG A 123 3.23 2.43 -5.31
C ARG A 123 2.11 2.50 -4.28
N PRO A 124 1.98 3.61 -3.54
CA PRO A 124 0.86 3.82 -2.64
C PRO A 124 -0.43 4.06 -3.41
N LEU A 125 -1.51 3.39 -3.02
CA LEU A 125 -2.86 3.61 -3.49
C LEU A 125 -3.67 4.28 -2.38
N LEU A 126 -4.02 5.54 -2.59
CA LEU A 126 -4.57 6.45 -1.60
C LEU A 126 -6.10 6.45 -1.68
N ALA A 127 -6.77 6.41 -0.53
CA ALA A 127 -8.23 6.42 -0.42
C ALA A 127 -8.76 7.73 0.17
N PHE A 128 -8.24 8.17 1.31
CA PHE A 128 -8.65 9.39 2.04
C PHE A 128 -10.16 9.49 2.18
N ARG A 129 -10.77 8.49 2.81
CA ARG A 129 -12.22 8.37 2.96
C ARG A 129 -12.63 7.80 4.32
N ASP A 130 -13.87 8.07 4.70
CA ASP A 130 -14.50 7.35 5.80
C ASP A 130 -14.51 5.83 5.54
N LYS A 131 -14.37 5.02 6.59
CA LYS A 131 -14.36 3.55 6.47
C LYS A 131 -15.64 2.96 5.90
N HIS A 132 -16.77 3.66 6.04
CA HIS A 132 -18.07 3.21 5.53
C HIS A 132 -18.33 3.67 4.08
N ALA A 133 -17.62 4.70 3.62
CA ALA A 133 -17.69 5.21 2.25
C ALA A 133 -16.79 4.43 1.30
N LEU A 134 -16.90 4.73 0.03
CA LEU A 134 -16.01 4.28 -1.05
C LEU A 134 -15.64 5.48 -1.90
N SER A 135 -14.36 5.64 -2.21
CA SER A 135 -13.89 6.73 -3.06
C SER A 135 -14.18 6.45 -4.54
N LYS A 136 -14.41 7.52 -5.27
CA LYS A 136 -14.55 7.51 -6.74
C LYS A 136 -13.64 8.58 -7.32
N ALA A 137 -13.13 8.31 -8.50
CA ALA A 137 -12.32 9.28 -9.22
C ALA A 137 -13.07 10.60 -9.37
N ASN A 138 -12.43 11.70 -9.02
CA ASN A 138 -13.00 13.04 -9.07
C ASN A 138 -11.91 14.09 -9.29
N VAL A 139 -12.31 15.31 -9.62
CA VAL A 139 -11.41 16.44 -9.92
C VAL A 139 -10.99 17.25 -8.68
N GLU A 140 -11.58 16.98 -7.52
CA GLU A 140 -11.31 17.69 -6.26
C GLU A 140 -10.08 17.12 -5.54
N ALA A 141 -9.73 15.86 -5.83
CA ALA A 141 -8.61 15.19 -5.21
C ALA A 141 -7.28 15.84 -5.61
N ASP A 142 -6.49 16.27 -4.62
CA ASP A 142 -5.13 16.74 -4.85
C ASP A 142 -4.19 15.54 -5.02
N GLY A 143 -3.86 15.20 -6.26
CA GLY A 143 -2.95 14.10 -6.62
C GLY A 143 -1.47 14.44 -6.47
N ARG A 144 -1.11 15.62 -5.94
CA ARG A 144 0.29 16.04 -5.79
C ARG A 144 0.95 15.40 -4.58
N ALA A 145 2.23 15.06 -4.76
CA ALA A 145 3.13 14.69 -3.67
C ALA A 145 4.03 15.87 -3.32
N TYR A 146 4.13 16.19 -2.05
CA TYR A 146 4.95 17.30 -1.54
C TYR A 146 6.20 16.74 -0.88
N PRO A 147 7.41 17.19 -1.28
CA PRO A 147 8.66 16.67 -0.72
C PRO A 147 8.77 16.91 0.79
N ILE A 148 9.30 15.92 1.48
CA ILE A 148 9.77 15.99 2.87
C ILE A 148 11.11 15.25 2.96
N PRO A 149 11.89 15.39 4.03
CA PRO A 149 13.11 14.61 4.20
C PRO A 149 12.82 13.11 4.07
N TYR A 150 13.58 12.45 3.21
CA TYR A 150 13.49 11.00 2.92
C TYR A 150 12.17 10.53 2.33
N GLY A 151 11.36 11.40 1.75
CA GLY A 151 10.10 10.97 1.16
C GLY A 151 9.18 12.10 0.72
N VAL A 152 7.88 11.81 0.78
CA VAL A 152 6.83 12.74 0.38
C VAL A 152 5.68 12.72 1.37
N LYS A 153 4.86 13.77 1.34
CA LYS A 153 3.55 13.81 2.00
C LYS A 153 2.45 14.07 0.99
N CYS A 154 1.30 13.44 1.20
CA CYS A 154 0.10 13.60 0.38
C CYS A 154 -1.10 13.95 1.25
N ARG A 155 -2.07 14.68 0.68
CA ARG A 155 -3.37 14.96 1.28
C ARG A 155 -4.36 15.22 0.15
N LEU A 156 -5.26 14.27 -0.12
CA LEU A 156 -6.17 14.35 -1.24
C LEU A 156 -7.26 15.42 -1.06
N TYR A 157 -7.72 15.62 0.17
CA TYR A 157 -8.82 16.54 0.45
C TYR A 157 -8.53 17.40 1.67
N ASN A 158 -9.06 18.62 1.69
CA ASN A 158 -8.99 19.50 2.86
C ASN A 158 -9.72 18.85 4.06
N GLY A 159 -9.28 19.16 5.27
CA GLY A 159 -9.77 18.56 6.50
C GLY A 159 -9.10 17.26 6.90
N PHE A 160 -8.49 16.53 5.97
CA PHE A 160 -7.68 15.34 6.29
C PHE A 160 -6.28 15.72 6.78
N PRO A 161 -5.64 14.86 7.61
CA PRO A 161 -4.23 15.02 7.96
C PRO A 161 -3.32 14.74 6.76
N TRP A 162 -2.08 15.21 6.84
CA TRP A 162 -1.04 14.81 5.90
C TRP A 162 -0.63 13.35 6.16
N LEU A 163 -0.63 12.53 5.11
CA LEU A 163 0.00 11.22 5.10
C LEU A 163 1.47 11.42 4.69
N ASN A 164 2.38 11.19 5.64
CA ASN A 164 3.81 11.20 5.36
C ASN A 164 4.26 9.78 5.00
N MET A 165 4.98 9.65 3.91
CA MET A 165 5.53 8.39 3.40
C MET A 165 7.03 8.58 3.22
N GLN A 166 7.85 7.83 3.93
CA GLN A 166 9.29 8.01 4.00
C GLN A 166 10.02 6.66 3.88
N LEU A 167 11.24 6.69 3.39
CA LEU A 167 12.12 5.53 3.29
C LEU A 167 13.37 5.72 4.13
N SER A 168 13.88 4.66 4.73
CA SER A 168 15.17 4.66 5.44
C SER A 168 16.38 4.72 4.49
N LYS A 169 16.14 4.84 3.18
CA LYS A 169 17.16 4.84 2.13
C LYS A 169 17.24 6.20 1.46
N GLU A 170 18.40 6.87 1.60
CA GLU A 170 18.60 8.26 1.17
C GLU A 170 18.60 8.45 -0.35
N ASP A 171 19.04 7.43 -1.11
CA ASP A 171 19.09 7.42 -2.57
C ASP A 171 17.81 6.90 -3.23
N ALA A 172 16.73 6.74 -2.46
CA ALA A 172 15.43 6.41 -3.01
C ALA A 172 14.80 7.62 -3.68
N GLU A 173 14.27 7.43 -4.88
CA GLU A 173 13.59 8.47 -5.65
C GLU A 173 12.07 8.31 -5.53
N PHE A 174 11.37 9.44 -5.46
CA PHE A 174 9.93 9.48 -5.67
C PHE A 174 9.63 10.03 -7.05
N ILE A 175 9.01 9.23 -7.89
CA ILE A 175 8.57 9.60 -9.24
C ILE A 175 7.12 10.02 -9.19
N ALA A 176 6.86 11.32 -9.37
CA ALA A 176 5.51 11.86 -9.43
C ALA A 176 4.80 11.38 -10.71
N ALA A 177 3.75 10.61 -10.54
CA ALA A 177 2.94 10.06 -11.62
C ALA A 177 1.50 9.89 -11.11
N PRO A 178 0.76 11.01 -10.92
CA PRO A 178 -0.60 10.94 -10.40
C PRO A 178 -1.52 10.26 -11.41
N ASP A 179 -2.26 9.26 -10.92
CA ASP A 179 -3.20 8.50 -11.74
C ASP A 179 -4.30 7.88 -10.89
N TRP A 180 -5.46 7.64 -11.48
CA TRP A 180 -6.54 6.91 -10.87
C TRP A 180 -6.55 5.45 -11.30
N TYR A 181 -6.67 4.57 -10.30
CA TYR A 181 -6.89 3.14 -10.49
C TYR A 181 -8.37 2.86 -10.24
N TYR A 182 -9.07 2.34 -11.24
CA TYR A 182 -10.52 2.27 -11.27
C TYR A 182 -11.06 0.88 -10.93
N ASN A 183 -12.26 0.85 -10.30
CA ASN A 183 -13.10 -0.34 -10.17
C ASN A 183 -12.48 -1.48 -9.35
N PHE A 184 -11.75 -1.16 -8.27
CA PHE A 184 -11.43 -2.20 -7.27
C PHE A 184 -12.73 -2.78 -6.73
N GLU A 185 -12.86 -4.11 -6.70
CA GLU A 185 -14.06 -4.78 -6.25
C GLU A 185 -13.88 -5.42 -4.87
N TYR A 186 -14.71 -5.02 -3.92
CA TYR A 186 -14.77 -5.60 -2.59
C TYR A 186 -15.87 -6.66 -2.51
N GLN A 187 -15.50 -7.90 -2.82
CA GLN A 187 -16.41 -9.03 -2.99
C GLN A 187 -17.29 -9.30 -1.76
N LYS A 188 -16.79 -9.05 -0.55
CA LYS A 188 -17.56 -9.26 0.68
C LYS A 188 -18.67 -8.24 0.87
N GLU A 189 -18.53 -7.03 0.33
CA GLU A 189 -19.58 -6.01 0.34
C GLU A 189 -20.66 -6.37 -0.70
N LEU A 190 -20.26 -6.69 -1.92
CA LEU A 190 -21.20 -7.08 -2.99
C LEU A 190 -22.03 -8.31 -2.60
N ARG A 191 -21.43 -9.34 -1.98
CA ARG A 191 -22.16 -10.53 -1.50
C ARG A 191 -23.21 -10.21 -0.45
N ARG A 192 -23.09 -9.07 0.24
CA ARG A 192 -24.03 -8.58 1.24
C ARG A 192 -25.03 -7.58 0.67
N GLY A 193 -25.01 -7.32 -0.64
CA GLY A 193 -25.88 -6.38 -1.32
C GLY A 193 -25.51 -4.90 -1.13
N TYR A 194 -24.27 -4.61 -0.69
CA TYR A 194 -23.78 -3.25 -0.55
C TYR A 194 -22.94 -2.83 -1.75
N GLU A 195 -22.76 -1.51 -1.92
CA GLU A 195 -21.76 -0.96 -2.84
C GLU A 195 -20.37 -1.48 -2.47
N GLY A 196 -19.64 -1.95 -3.46
CA GLY A 196 -18.34 -2.59 -3.26
C GLY A 196 -17.31 -2.23 -4.32
N HIS A 197 -17.49 -1.14 -5.10
CA HIS A 197 -16.53 -0.70 -6.10
C HIS A 197 -15.88 0.60 -5.69
N GLU A 198 -14.58 0.66 -5.70
CA GLU A 198 -13.77 1.81 -5.29
C GLU A 198 -12.77 2.20 -6.37
N ASP A 199 -12.47 3.50 -6.47
CA ASP A 199 -11.34 4.01 -7.23
C ASP A 199 -10.30 4.56 -6.25
N LEU A 200 -9.02 4.25 -6.48
CA LEU A 200 -7.92 4.70 -5.64
C LEU A 200 -6.96 5.57 -6.45
N LEU A 201 -6.46 6.63 -5.84
CA LEU A 201 -5.50 7.54 -6.47
C LEU A 201 -4.08 7.17 -6.04
N THR A 202 -3.14 7.17 -6.98
CA THR A 202 -1.71 7.25 -6.64
C THR A 202 -1.18 8.63 -6.97
N ALA A 203 -0.28 9.17 -6.14
CA ALA A 203 0.48 10.39 -6.46
C ALA A 203 1.76 10.07 -7.24
N GLY A 204 2.12 8.79 -7.32
CA GLY A 204 3.34 8.28 -7.92
C GLY A 204 3.88 7.06 -7.17
N TYR A 205 5.16 6.83 -7.28
CA TYR A 205 5.81 5.68 -6.65
C TYR A 205 7.24 5.98 -6.21
N PHE A 206 7.68 5.26 -5.20
CA PHE A 206 9.09 5.22 -4.82
C PHE A 206 9.81 4.15 -5.63
N GLU A 207 11.05 4.42 -6.00
CA GLU A 207 11.92 3.46 -6.67
C GLU A 207 13.33 3.55 -6.11
N PHE A 208 13.93 2.40 -5.80
CA PHE A 208 15.27 2.33 -5.25
C PHE A 208 15.92 0.97 -5.52
N LYS A 209 17.24 0.98 -5.65
CA LYS A 209 18.04 -0.24 -5.71
C LYS A 209 18.19 -0.84 -4.32
N ILE A 210 18.09 -2.17 -4.24
CA ILE A 210 18.27 -2.91 -3.00
C ILE A 210 19.24 -4.07 -3.25
N LYS A 211 20.19 -4.25 -2.33
CA LYS A 211 21.24 -5.27 -2.44
C LYS A 211 20.89 -6.49 -1.59
N LYS A 212 21.43 -7.66 -1.97
CA LYS A 212 21.32 -8.87 -1.15
C LYS A 212 21.80 -8.61 0.29
N GLY A 213 21.00 -9.00 1.26
CA GLY A 213 21.21 -8.76 2.69
C GLY A 213 20.80 -7.38 3.17
N GLU A 214 20.44 -6.44 2.29
CA GLU A 214 19.99 -5.11 2.66
C GLU A 214 18.54 -5.12 3.11
N SER A 215 18.23 -4.26 4.09
CA SER A 215 16.86 -3.98 4.53
C SER A 215 16.56 -2.51 4.36
N VAL A 216 15.38 -2.19 3.84
CA VAL A 216 14.85 -0.84 3.69
C VAL A 216 13.49 -0.77 4.40
N ILE A 217 13.25 0.30 5.15
CA ILE A 217 12.00 0.55 5.89
C ILE A 217 11.24 1.68 5.19
N PHE A 218 9.97 1.40 4.92
CA PHE A 218 8.98 2.35 4.45
C PHE A 218 8.03 2.72 5.60
#